data_53bf4ce3146dffc6bb5367cb08ba0a2a
#
_entry.id   53bf4ce3146dffc6bb5367cb08ba0a2a
#
_cell.length_a   1.000
_cell.length_b   1.000
_cell.length_c   1.000
_cell.angle_alpha   90.00
_cell.angle_beta   90.00
_cell.angle_gamma   90.00
#
_symmetry.space_group_name_H-M   'P 1'
#
loop_
_entity.id
_entity.type
_entity.pdbx_description
1 polymer ?
#
loop_
_entity_poly.entity_id
_entity_poly.type
_entity_poly.pdbx_seq_one_letter_code
_entity_poly.pdbx_strand_id
1 'polypeptide(L)'
;MPTPWTLLERAVTPDGVLELRARGERDLMISHDGRVLMSSRIHRSELAVAELGCAPIADRKAPRVLIGGLGLGFSLRAALDALPATAKVTVAELNPVVVRWCEGPAAIVTQGAVKDRRVRVVIDDVTRCIRAAASGKEKPYDAIILDLYVGPIDGRNAHRHPLYGDAITAAAHAALSEGGVYAVWGEDRSRSFEQRLERAGFASRFVLARGGGPRHAVYVAEKKKAATTRGRSSRRREGGTV
;
A
#
# COMPACT_ATOMS: atom_id res chain seq x y z
N MET A 1 7.35 15.39 -35.02
CA MET A 1 6.18 15.70 -34.18
C MET A 1 6.09 14.68 -33.06
N PRO A 2 5.71 15.03 -31.84
CA PRO A 2 5.54 14.04 -30.79
C PRO A 2 4.39 13.07 -31.15
N THR A 3 4.60 11.78 -30.93
CA THR A 3 3.58 10.74 -31.15
C THR A 3 2.33 11.06 -30.33
N PRO A 4 1.12 11.09 -30.90
CA PRO A 4 -0.11 11.36 -30.17
C PRO A 4 -0.47 10.21 -29.22
N TRP A 5 -1.27 10.51 -28.19
CA TRP A 5 -1.86 9.49 -27.33
C TRP A 5 -3.02 8.80 -28.06
N THR A 6 -2.98 7.47 -28.08
CA THR A 6 -4.03 6.62 -28.63
C THR A 6 -4.85 6.02 -27.47
N LEU A 7 -6.17 6.08 -27.57
CA LEU A 7 -7.06 5.39 -26.65
C LEU A 7 -6.99 3.89 -26.92
N LEU A 8 -6.61 3.10 -25.93
CA LEU A 8 -6.62 1.63 -26.01
C LEU A 8 -7.95 1.04 -25.56
N GLU A 9 -8.45 1.50 -24.41
CA GLU A 9 -9.74 1.04 -23.88
C GLU A 9 -10.37 2.16 -23.04
N ARG A 10 -11.72 2.19 -23.08
CA ARG A 10 -12.56 3.02 -22.22
C ARG A 10 -13.56 2.13 -21.50
N ALA A 11 -13.65 2.28 -20.18
CA ALA A 11 -14.56 1.51 -19.35
C ALA A 11 -15.40 2.44 -18.47
N VAL A 12 -16.72 2.22 -18.46
CA VAL A 12 -17.62 2.87 -17.53
C VAL A 12 -17.66 2.04 -16.26
N THR A 13 -17.38 2.66 -15.13
CA THR A 13 -17.40 2.03 -13.79
C THR A 13 -18.42 2.73 -12.90
N PRO A 14 -18.81 2.16 -11.76
CA PRO A 14 -19.69 2.85 -10.81
C PRO A 14 -19.15 4.21 -10.34
N ASP A 15 -17.81 4.37 -10.33
CA ASP A 15 -17.13 5.57 -9.82
C ASP A 15 -16.80 6.58 -10.93
N GLY A 16 -17.10 6.28 -12.20
CA GLY A 16 -16.82 7.16 -13.34
C GLY A 16 -16.19 6.41 -14.52
N VAL A 17 -15.65 7.15 -15.46
CA VAL A 17 -15.07 6.61 -16.72
C VAL A 17 -13.57 6.48 -16.59
N LEU A 18 -13.07 5.25 -16.70
CA LEU A 18 -11.65 4.95 -16.79
C LEU A 18 -11.21 4.82 -18.24
N GLU A 19 -10.09 5.40 -18.59
CA GLU A 19 -9.48 5.24 -19.91
C GLU A 19 -8.02 4.83 -19.77
N LEU A 20 -7.61 3.83 -20.57
CA LEU A 20 -6.21 3.48 -20.79
C LEU A 20 -5.78 4.05 -22.13
N ARG A 21 -4.72 4.83 -22.15
CA ARG A 21 -4.12 5.41 -23.35
C ARG A 21 -2.66 4.98 -23.47
N ALA A 22 -2.19 4.85 -24.71
CA ALA A 22 -0.80 4.56 -25.00
C ALA A 22 -0.19 5.60 -25.94
N ARG A 23 1.12 5.77 -25.84
CA ARG A 23 1.94 6.51 -26.77
C ARG A 23 3.21 5.70 -27.04
N GLY A 24 3.29 5.06 -28.23
CA GLY A 24 4.25 4.02 -28.48
C GLY A 24 3.99 2.78 -27.61
N GLU A 25 5.00 1.95 -27.40
CA GLU A 25 4.83 0.64 -26.76
C GLU A 25 4.80 0.68 -25.23
N ARG A 26 5.50 1.64 -24.61
CA ARG A 26 5.73 1.65 -23.16
C ARG A 26 5.23 2.89 -22.43
N ASP A 27 4.70 3.86 -23.17
CA ASP A 27 4.17 5.09 -22.60
C ASP A 27 2.68 4.90 -22.37
N LEU A 28 2.29 4.59 -21.16
CA LEU A 28 0.91 4.30 -20.77
C LEU A 28 0.40 5.35 -19.78
N MET A 29 -0.89 5.64 -19.85
CA MET A 29 -1.57 6.59 -19.00
C MET A 29 -2.97 6.08 -18.66
N ILE A 30 -3.33 6.13 -17.40
CA ILE A 30 -4.70 5.92 -16.93
C ILE A 30 -5.29 7.29 -16.59
N SER A 31 -6.50 7.56 -17.08
CA SER A 31 -7.31 8.72 -16.67
C SER A 31 -8.68 8.28 -16.14
N HIS A 32 -9.26 9.11 -15.28
CA HIS A 32 -10.60 8.96 -14.72
C HIS A 32 -11.36 10.25 -14.94
N ASP A 33 -12.50 10.18 -15.64
CA ASP A 33 -13.31 11.32 -16.06
C ASP A 33 -12.47 12.43 -16.70
N GLY A 34 -11.51 12.03 -17.55
CA GLY A 34 -10.61 12.94 -18.26
C GLY A 34 -9.42 13.47 -17.42
N ARG A 35 -9.39 13.25 -16.11
CA ARG A 35 -8.24 13.61 -15.26
C ARG A 35 -7.21 12.47 -15.25
N VAL A 36 -5.95 12.80 -15.51
CA VAL A 36 -4.86 11.82 -15.43
C VAL A 36 -4.70 11.37 -13.97
N LEU A 37 -4.78 10.06 -13.74
CA LEU A 37 -4.53 9.43 -12.46
C LEU A 37 -3.07 9.03 -12.32
N MET A 38 -2.51 8.40 -13.35
CA MET A 38 -1.13 7.95 -13.34
C MET A 38 -0.57 7.78 -14.75
N SER A 39 0.74 7.74 -14.85
CA SER A 39 1.48 7.57 -16.09
C SER A 39 2.72 6.71 -15.87
N SER A 40 3.05 5.87 -16.84
CA SER A 40 4.28 5.07 -16.79
C SER A 40 5.58 5.90 -16.80
N ARG A 41 5.51 7.18 -17.12
CA ARG A 41 6.67 8.09 -17.10
C ARG A 41 6.97 8.67 -15.73
N ILE A 42 5.95 8.80 -14.88
CA ILE A 42 6.05 9.40 -13.55
C ILE A 42 5.41 8.40 -12.58
N HIS A 43 6.22 7.56 -11.95
CA HIS A 43 5.78 6.48 -11.05
C HIS A 43 6.73 6.27 -9.86
N ARG A 44 7.62 7.25 -9.57
CA ARG A 44 8.61 7.10 -8.50
C ARG A 44 8.01 7.08 -7.11
N SER A 45 6.89 7.76 -6.90
CA SER A 45 6.18 7.76 -5.63
C SER A 45 5.55 6.41 -5.34
N GLU A 46 5.06 5.73 -6.37
CA GLU A 46 4.49 4.38 -6.33
C GLU A 46 5.59 3.34 -6.00
N LEU A 47 6.77 3.47 -6.60
CA LEU A 47 7.92 2.65 -6.21
C LEU A 47 8.30 2.91 -4.75
N ALA A 48 8.41 4.19 -4.35
CA ALA A 48 8.85 4.56 -3.02
C ALA A 48 7.91 4.07 -1.91
N VAL A 49 6.57 4.13 -2.09
CA VAL A 49 5.63 3.64 -1.07
C VAL A 49 5.78 2.14 -0.86
N ALA A 50 6.00 1.38 -1.93
CA ALA A 50 6.19 -0.06 -1.85
C ALA A 50 7.56 -0.44 -1.26
N GLU A 51 8.64 0.19 -1.72
CA GLU A 51 10.00 -0.04 -1.20
C GLU A 51 10.07 0.27 0.31
N LEU A 52 9.56 1.44 0.72
CA LEU A 52 9.57 1.85 2.13
C LEU A 52 8.65 0.97 3.00
N GLY A 53 7.53 0.50 2.45
CA GLY A 53 6.61 -0.41 3.13
C GLY A 53 7.17 -1.82 3.28
N CYS A 54 7.95 -2.30 2.30
CA CYS A 54 8.51 -3.65 2.31
C CYS A 54 9.86 -3.75 3.02
N ALA A 55 10.68 -2.71 3.03
CA ALA A 55 12.04 -2.75 3.59
C ALA A 55 12.12 -3.32 5.02
N PRO A 56 11.25 -2.93 6.00
CA PRO A 56 11.34 -3.44 7.36
C PRO A 56 10.96 -4.93 7.51
N ILE A 57 10.35 -5.53 6.49
CA ILE A 57 9.85 -6.90 6.51
C ILE A 57 10.54 -7.82 5.48
N ALA A 58 11.51 -7.30 4.72
CA ALA A 58 12.18 -8.01 3.63
C ALA A 58 12.88 -9.30 4.10
N ASP A 59 13.42 -9.32 5.31
CA ASP A 59 14.11 -10.47 5.90
C ASP A 59 13.16 -11.50 6.54
N ARG A 60 11.85 -11.26 6.54
CA ARG A 60 10.87 -12.26 7.04
C ARG A 60 10.81 -13.45 6.10
N LYS A 61 10.72 -14.65 6.65
CA LYS A 61 10.77 -15.90 5.87
C LYS A 61 9.66 -16.02 4.82
N ALA A 62 8.45 -15.56 5.12
CA ALA A 62 7.28 -15.63 4.22
C ALA A 62 6.33 -14.45 4.51
N PRO A 63 6.74 -13.20 4.20
CA PRO A 63 5.96 -12.03 4.53
C PRO A 63 4.63 -12.01 3.77
N ARG A 64 3.59 -11.55 4.45
CA ARG A 64 2.25 -11.34 3.90
C ARG A 64 2.02 -9.87 3.69
N VAL A 65 1.77 -9.45 2.47
CA VAL A 65 1.58 -8.05 2.10
C VAL A 65 0.21 -7.84 1.49
N LEU A 66 -0.47 -6.77 1.89
CA LEU A 66 -1.67 -6.27 1.24
C LEU A 66 -1.32 -4.97 0.52
N ILE A 67 -1.65 -4.89 -0.76
CA ILE A 67 -1.56 -3.67 -1.56
C ILE A 67 -2.98 -3.26 -1.92
N GLY A 68 -3.36 -2.04 -1.58
CA GLY A 68 -4.61 -1.41 -2.01
C GLY A 68 -4.37 -0.51 -3.22
N GLY A 69 -5.07 -0.82 -4.30
CA GLY A 69 -4.88 -0.23 -5.62
C GLY A 69 -3.85 -0.97 -6.46
N LEU A 70 -4.15 -1.14 -7.75
CA LEU A 70 -3.26 -1.76 -8.71
C LEU A 70 -2.69 -0.73 -9.69
N GLY A 71 -3.53 0.16 -10.22
CA GLY A 71 -3.13 1.13 -11.24
C GLY A 71 -2.41 0.48 -12.42
N LEU A 72 -1.21 0.96 -12.76
CA LEU A 72 -0.34 0.29 -13.76
C LEU A 72 0.54 -0.81 -13.16
N GLY A 73 0.46 -1.07 -11.84
CA GLY A 73 1.16 -2.16 -11.17
C GLY A 73 2.57 -1.83 -10.68
N PHE A 74 2.97 -0.57 -10.61
CA PHE A 74 4.33 -0.19 -10.20
C PHE A 74 4.63 -0.50 -8.74
N SER A 75 3.71 -0.21 -7.82
CA SER A 75 3.85 -0.56 -6.39
C SER A 75 3.92 -2.07 -6.19
N LEU A 76 3.12 -2.83 -6.97
CA LEU A 76 3.20 -4.29 -6.96
C LEU A 76 4.56 -4.78 -7.44
N ARG A 77 5.08 -4.23 -8.55
CA ARG A 77 6.40 -4.62 -9.08
C ARG A 77 7.50 -4.33 -8.06
N ALA A 78 7.52 -3.13 -7.48
CA ALA A 78 8.50 -2.75 -6.47
C ALA A 78 8.42 -3.65 -5.21
N ALA A 79 7.23 -3.99 -4.76
CA ALA A 79 7.05 -4.91 -3.63
C ALA A 79 7.60 -6.31 -3.96
N LEU A 80 7.34 -6.83 -5.16
CA LEU A 80 7.85 -8.13 -5.60
C LEU A 80 9.38 -8.17 -5.72
N ASP A 81 10.00 -7.05 -6.10
CA ASP A 81 11.46 -6.92 -6.20
C ASP A 81 12.13 -6.83 -4.82
N ALA A 82 11.44 -6.21 -3.84
CA ALA A 82 11.94 -6.06 -2.48
C ALA A 82 11.73 -7.31 -1.59
N LEU A 83 10.85 -8.23 -1.97
CA LEU A 83 10.41 -9.33 -1.13
C LEU A 83 10.97 -10.69 -1.58
N PRO A 84 11.19 -11.64 -0.64
CA PRO A 84 11.65 -12.97 -0.97
C PRO A 84 10.63 -13.75 -1.83
N ALA A 85 11.13 -14.77 -2.52
CA ALA A 85 10.32 -15.64 -3.39
C ALA A 85 9.18 -16.41 -2.66
N THR A 86 9.20 -16.42 -1.34
CA THR A 86 8.22 -17.04 -0.45
C THR A 86 7.13 -16.07 0.03
N ALA A 87 7.24 -14.79 -0.31
CA ALA A 87 6.24 -13.78 0.03
C ALA A 87 4.84 -14.12 -0.53
N LYS A 88 3.81 -13.60 0.13
CA LYS A 88 2.42 -13.68 -0.33
C LYS A 88 1.87 -12.26 -0.44
N VAL A 89 1.61 -11.81 -1.65
CA VAL A 89 1.13 -10.47 -1.94
C VAL A 89 -0.33 -10.55 -2.37
N THR A 90 -1.21 -9.93 -1.61
CA THR A 90 -2.62 -9.74 -1.99
C THR A 90 -2.77 -8.32 -2.52
N VAL A 91 -3.32 -8.17 -3.71
CA VAL A 91 -3.69 -6.88 -4.29
C VAL A 91 -5.20 -6.76 -4.27
N ALA A 92 -5.72 -5.73 -3.60
CA ALA A 92 -7.14 -5.38 -3.61
C ALA A 92 -7.35 -4.24 -4.62
N GLU A 93 -8.10 -4.53 -5.68
CA GLU A 93 -8.43 -3.58 -6.74
C GLU A 93 -9.95 -3.54 -6.93
N LEU A 94 -10.54 -2.34 -7.00
CA LEU A 94 -11.99 -2.16 -7.16
C LEU A 94 -12.46 -2.48 -8.58
N ASN A 95 -11.65 -2.16 -9.58
CA ASN A 95 -12.03 -2.16 -10.97
C ASN A 95 -11.44 -3.35 -11.74
N PRO A 96 -12.23 -4.35 -12.11
CA PRO A 96 -11.73 -5.51 -12.87
C PRO A 96 -11.03 -5.12 -14.19
N VAL A 97 -11.40 -3.98 -14.77
CA VAL A 97 -10.78 -3.48 -16.01
C VAL A 97 -9.30 -3.16 -15.80
N VAL A 98 -8.92 -2.60 -14.64
CA VAL A 98 -7.54 -2.28 -14.30
C VAL A 98 -6.70 -3.56 -14.24
N VAL A 99 -7.26 -4.63 -13.66
CA VAL A 99 -6.59 -5.94 -13.63
C VAL A 99 -6.35 -6.47 -15.05
N ARG A 100 -7.38 -6.42 -15.93
CA ARG A 100 -7.21 -6.83 -17.33
C ARG A 100 -6.15 -6.01 -18.06
N TRP A 101 -6.05 -4.71 -17.78
CA TRP A 101 -4.99 -3.88 -18.38
C TRP A 101 -3.60 -4.34 -17.93
N CYS A 102 -3.42 -4.65 -16.65
CA CYS A 102 -2.16 -5.16 -16.12
C CYS A 102 -1.81 -6.58 -16.59
N GLU A 103 -2.82 -7.40 -16.92
CA GLU A 103 -2.62 -8.73 -17.52
C GLU A 103 -2.32 -8.67 -19.02
N GLY A 104 -2.72 -7.58 -19.68
CA GLY A 104 -2.64 -7.35 -21.12
C GLY A 104 -1.71 -6.19 -21.50
N PRO A 105 -2.25 -5.06 -21.99
CA PRO A 105 -1.45 -3.99 -22.60
C PRO A 105 -0.47 -3.32 -21.61
N ALA A 106 -0.78 -3.27 -20.31
CA ALA A 106 0.10 -2.68 -19.32
C ALA A 106 1.13 -3.67 -18.74
N ALA A 107 1.07 -4.95 -19.07
CA ALA A 107 2.02 -5.94 -18.58
C ALA A 107 3.48 -5.57 -18.90
N ILE A 108 3.73 -4.92 -20.03
CA ILE A 108 5.08 -4.57 -20.49
C ILE A 108 5.81 -3.61 -19.56
N VAL A 109 5.09 -2.71 -18.84
CA VAL A 109 5.74 -1.71 -17.97
C VAL A 109 6.13 -2.26 -16.61
N THR A 110 5.57 -3.40 -16.20
CA THR A 110 5.85 -4.07 -14.92
C THR A 110 6.31 -5.51 -15.08
N GLN A 111 6.65 -5.92 -16.31
CA GLN A 111 7.10 -7.30 -16.63
C GLN A 111 6.09 -8.35 -16.14
N GLY A 112 4.80 -8.08 -16.31
CA GLY A 112 3.72 -8.98 -15.94
C GLY A 112 3.58 -9.23 -14.44
N ALA A 113 3.91 -8.26 -13.60
CA ALA A 113 3.91 -8.37 -12.13
C ALA A 113 2.62 -9.00 -11.57
N VAL A 114 1.46 -8.69 -12.14
CA VAL A 114 0.16 -9.21 -11.70
C VAL A 114 0.03 -10.74 -11.84
N LYS A 115 0.82 -11.35 -12.73
CA LYS A 115 0.86 -12.82 -12.96
C LYS A 115 1.96 -13.53 -12.17
N ASP A 116 2.71 -12.84 -11.31
CA ASP A 116 3.72 -13.48 -10.45
C ASP A 116 3.02 -14.48 -9.50
N ARG A 117 3.64 -15.66 -9.31
CA ARG A 117 3.11 -16.75 -8.47
C ARG A 117 2.87 -16.37 -7.01
N ARG A 118 3.48 -15.30 -6.53
CA ARG A 118 3.31 -14.76 -5.18
C ARG A 118 2.05 -13.91 -5.05
N VAL A 119 1.43 -13.51 -6.17
CA VAL A 119 0.35 -12.53 -6.22
C VAL A 119 -1.02 -13.21 -6.24
N ARG A 120 -1.91 -12.70 -5.43
CA ARG A 120 -3.35 -12.96 -5.46
C ARG A 120 -4.07 -11.63 -5.62
N VAL A 121 -4.74 -11.43 -6.75
CA VAL A 121 -5.62 -10.27 -6.96
C VAL A 121 -7.01 -10.59 -6.42
N VAL A 122 -7.61 -9.65 -5.70
CA VAL A 122 -9.01 -9.68 -5.26
C VAL A 122 -9.72 -8.43 -5.77
N ILE A 123 -10.87 -8.61 -6.40
CA ILE A 123 -11.73 -7.50 -6.83
C ILE A 123 -12.59 -7.12 -5.63
N ASP A 124 -12.08 -6.20 -4.82
CA ASP A 124 -12.76 -5.77 -3.59
C ASP A 124 -12.20 -4.43 -3.09
N ASP A 125 -12.92 -3.81 -2.15
CA ASP A 125 -12.44 -2.67 -1.38
C ASP A 125 -11.36 -3.12 -0.38
N VAL A 126 -10.19 -2.51 -0.45
CA VAL A 126 -9.06 -2.80 0.44
C VAL A 126 -9.44 -2.69 1.92
N THR A 127 -10.39 -1.83 2.28
CA THR A 127 -10.84 -1.68 3.67
C THR A 127 -11.53 -2.95 4.19
N ARG A 128 -12.15 -3.74 3.31
CA ARG A 128 -12.72 -5.05 3.68
C ARG A 128 -11.63 -6.05 4.01
N CYS A 129 -10.55 -6.09 3.22
CA CYS A 129 -9.38 -6.93 3.51
C CYS A 129 -8.73 -6.55 4.85
N ILE A 130 -8.57 -5.24 5.10
CA ILE A 130 -8.04 -4.71 6.36
C ILE A 130 -8.93 -5.14 7.55
N ARG A 131 -10.25 -4.92 7.46
CA ARG A 131 -11.19 -5.29 8.53
C ARG A 131 -11.28 -6.79 8.75
N ALA A 132 -11.17 -7.61 7.72
CA ALA A 132 -11.14 -9.06 7.85
C ALA A 132 -9.92 -9.53 8.65
N ALA A 133 -8.74 -8.98 8.39
CA ALA A 133 -7.55 -9.28 9.17
C ALA A 133 -7.62 -8.70 10.60
N ALA A 134 -8.13 -7.47 10.77
CA ALA A 134 -8.31 -6.85 12.08
C ALA A 134 -9.26 -7.62 13.00
N SER A 135 -10.29 -8.28 12.44
CA SER A 135 -11.25 -9.10 13.18
C SER A 135 -10.80 -10.57 13.36
N GLY A 136 -9.61 -10.95 12.89
CA GLY A 136 -9.11 -12.33 12.98
C GLY A 136 -9.73 -13.31 11.98
N LYS A 137 -10.57 -12.86 11.05
CA LYS A 137 -11.12 -13.69 9.95
C LYS A 137 -10.04 -14.05 8.93
N GLU A 138 -9.03 -13.21 8.79
CA GLU A 138 -7.84 -13.42 7.98
C GLU A 138 -6.59 -13.30 8.85
N LYS A 139 -5.50 -13.93 8.41
CA LYS A 139 -4.20 -13.81 9.10
C LYS A 139 -3.67 -12.38 8.99
N PRO A 140 -2.97 -11.87 10.01
CA PRO A 140 -2.36 -10.55 9.96
C PRO A 140 -1.42 -10.38 8.75
N TYR A 141 -1.30 -9.15 8.28
CA TYR A 141 -0.33 -8.75 7.27
C TYR A 141 0.95 -8.26 7.92
N ASP A 142 2.07 -8.45 7.24
CA ASP A 142 3.36 -7.90 7.64
C ASP A 142 3.56 -6.49 7.10
N ALA A 143 2.95 -6.19 5.95
CA ALA A 143 2.80 -4.83 5.46
C ALA A 143 1.42 -4.62 4.83
N ILE A 144 0.90 -3.41 4.99
CA ILE A 144 -0.28 -2.90 4.27
C ILE A 144 0.18 -1.63 3.55
N ILE A 145 0.07 -1.63 2.22
CA ILE A 145 0.49 -0.54 1.36
C ILE A 145 -0.74 0.02 0.67
N LEU A 146 -1.04 1.29 0.87
CA LEU A 146 -2.11 1.98 0.15
C LEU A 146 -1.50 2.89 -0.91
N ASP A 147 -1.67 2.52 -2.16
CA ASP A 147 -1.29 3.28 -3.34
C ASP A 147 -2.54 3.61 -4.15
N LEU A 148 -3.33 4.54 -3.61
CA LEU A 148 -4.60 4.95 -4.16
C LEU A 148 -4.48 6.34 -4.77
N TYR A 149 -5.31 6.64 -5.78
CA TYR A 149 -5.29 7.92 -6.51
C TYR A 149 -5.71 9.14 -5.68
N VAL A 150 -6.30 8.91 -4.49
CA VAL A 150 -6.59 9.95 -3.50
C VAL A 150 -5.84 9.59 -2.23
N GLY A 151 -4.97 10.47 -1.79
CA GLY A 151 -4.25 10.33 -0.53
C GLY A 151 -5.02 10.89 0.66
N PRO A 152 -4.43 10.80 1.88
CA PRO A 152 -4.98 11.47 3.05
C PRO A 152 -5.03 12.98 2.87
N ILE A 153 -6.18 13.57 3.18
CA ILE A 153 -6.41 15.01 3.12
C ILE A 153 -6.69 15.57 4.52
N ASP A 154 -6.41 16.86 4.70
CA ASP A 154 -6.83 17.61 5.87
C ASP A 154 -8.28 18.11 5.69
N GLY A 155 -8.98 18.36 6.80
CA GLY A 155 -10.32 18.89 6.77
C GLY A 155 -11.16 18.46 7.98
N ARG A 156 -12.28 19.16 8.18
CA ARG A 156 -13.17 18.97 9.35
C ARG A 156 -13.64 17.52 9.52
N ASN A 157 -13.90 16.81 8.42
CA ASN A 157 -14.42 15.44 8.42
C ASN A 157 -13.36 14.38 8.09
N ALA A 158 -12.07 14.74 8.01
CA ALA A 158 -11.00 13.83 7.65
C ALA A 158 -10.90 12.60 8.60
N HIS A 159 -11.31 12.75 9.87
CA HIS A 159 -11.38 11.66 10.85
C HIS A 159 -12.42 10.57 10.49
N ARG A 160 -13.43 10.89 9.66
CA ARG A 160 -14.47 9.95 9.18
C ARG A 160 -14.18 9.37 7.81
N HIS A 161 -13.06 9.75 7.18
CA HIS A 161 -12.75 9.29 5.82
C HIS A 161 -12.70 7.76 5.76
N PRO A 162 -13.37 7.10 4.80
CA PRO A 162 -13.48 5.63 4.77
C PRO A 162 -12.13 4.93 4.65
N LEU A 163 -11.16 5.54 3.95
CA LEU A 163 -9.82 4.98 3.71
C LEU A 163 -8.74 5.48 4.69
N TYR A 164 -8.91 6.67 5.26
CA TYR A 164 -7.84 7.36 6.03
C TYR A 164 -8.32 7.91 7.37
N GLY A 165 -9.57 7.66 7.76
CA GLY A 165 -10.13 8.11 9.04
C GLY A 165 -9.70 7.26 10.23
N ASP A 166 -10.13 7.66 11.43
CA ASP A 166 -9.71 7.02 12.68
C ASP A 166 -10.03 5.52 12.72
N ALA A 167 -11.24 5.14 12.29
CA ALA A 167 -11.68 3.74 12.34
C ALA A 167 -10.85 2.80 11.46
N ILE A 168 -10.54 3.20 10.23
CA ILE A 168 -9.75 2.36 9.33
C ILE A 168 -8.27 2.38 9.68
N THR A 169 -7.75 3.49 10.23
CA THR A 169 -6.37 3.57 10.71
C THR A 169 -6.17 2.64 11.92
N ALA A 170 -7.11 2.61 12.85
CA ALA A 170 -7.09 1.66 13.98
C ALA A 170 -7.22 0.21 13.50
N ALA A 171 -8.10 -0.06 12.51
CA ALA A 171 -8.22 -1.38 11.92
C ALA A 171 -6.93 -1.83 11.20
N ALA A 172 -6.23 -0.92 10.50
CA ALA A 172 -4.95 -1.22 9.87
C ALA A 172 -3.88 -1.59 10.92
N HIS A 173 -3.85 -0.88 12.06
CA HIS A 173 -2.97 -1.25 13.18
C HIS A 173 -3.29 -2.65 13.72
N ALA A 174 -4.57 -2.98 13.93
CA ALA A 174 -4.99 -4.30 14.40
C ALA A 174 -4.71 -5.41 13.38
N ALA A 175 -4.84 -5.12 12.08
CA ALA A 175 -4.61 -6.05 10.98
C ALA A 175 -3.13 -6.41 10.74
N LEU A 176 -2.21 -5.65 11.33
CA LEU A 176 -0.77 -5.88 11.19
C LEU A 176 -0.23 -6.82 12.27
N SER A 177 0.74 -7.65 11.86
CA SER A 177 1.59 -8.41 12.78
C SER A 177 2.51 -7.48 13.58
N GLU A 178 3.10 -7.96 14.66
CA GLU A 178 4.10 -7.21 15.45
C GLU A 178 5.29 -6.80 14.59
N GLY A 179 5.66 -5.52 14.66
CA GLY A 179 6.67 -4.92 13.81
C GLY A 179 6.26 -4.86 12.33
N GLY A 180 4.97 -4.93 12.04
CA GLY A 180 4.40 -4.74 10.70
C GLY A 180 4.31 -3.27 10.32
N VAL A 181 4.14 -2.99 9.03
CA VAL A 181 4.22 -1.65 8.44
C VAL A 181 2.92 -1.27 7.73
N TYR A 182 2.44 -0.06 7.97
CA TYR A 182 1.41 0.59 7.19
C TYR A 182 2.05 1.71 6.38
N ALA A 183 2.14 1.55 5.06
CA ALA A 183 2.68 2.55 4.14
C ALA A 183 1.54 3.15 3.31
N VAL A 184 1.48 4.48 3.23
CA VAL A 184 0.40 5.19 2.55
C VAL A 184 0.97 6.25 1.64
N TRP A 185 0.57 6.21 0.38
CA TRP A 185 0.83 7.26 -0.58
C TRP A 185 -0.12 8.44 -0.35
N GLY A 186 0.35 9.66 -0.58
CA GLY A 186 -0.45 10.86 -0.54
C GLY A 186 0.02 11.91 -1.53
N GLU A 187 -0.90 12.71 -2.05
CA GLU A 187 -0.57 13.82 -2.95
C GLU A 187 0.26 14.86 -2.21
N ASP A 188 -0.22 15.24 -1.02
CA ASP A 188 0.41 16.23 -0.15
C ASP A 188 0.57 15.69 1.29
N ARG A 189 1.31 16.45 2.10
CA ARG A 189 1.46 16.16 3.53
C ARG A 189 0.20 16.53 4.30
N SER A 190 -0.41 15.57 4.97
CA SER A 190 -1.51 15.75 5.92
C SER A 190 -1.03 15.57 7.37
N ARG A 191 -0.94 16.67 8.12
CA ARG A 191 -0.58 16.62 9.53
C ARG A 191 -1.65 15.94 10.38
N SER A 192 -2.91 16.09 10.01
CA SER A 192 -4.00 15.42 10.71
C SER A 192 -3.96 13.90 10.53
N PHE A 193 -3.45 13.41 9.40
CA PHE A 193 -3.24 11.98 9.20
C PHE A 193 -2.06 11.46 10.02
N GLU A 194 -0.95 12.18 10.12
CA GLU A 194 0.16 11.82 11.00
C GLU A 194 -0.32 11.67 12.45
N GLN A 195 -1.11 12.61 12.95
CA GLN A 195 -1.70 12.53 14.29
C GLN A 195 -2.65 11.33 14.45
N ARG A 196 -3.41 10.96 13.40
CA ARG A 196 -4.25 9.75 13.42
C ARG A 196 -3.43 8.47 13.54
N LEU A 197 -2.32 8.39 12.80
CA LEU A 197 -1.38 7.27 12.90
C LEU A 197 -0.83 7.13 14.33
N GLU A 198 -0.40 8.23 14.93
CA GLU A 198 0.10 8.25 16.30
C GLU A 198 -0.97 7.81 17.32
N ARG A 199 -2.20 8.35 17.21
CA ARG A 199 -3.33 7.95 18.08
C ARG A 199 -3.70 6.47 17.92
N ALA A 200 -3.54 5.90 16.73
CA ALA A 200 -3.75 4.48 16.48
C ALA A 200 -2.61 3.59 17.04
N GLY A 201 -1.53 4.17 17.58
CA GLY A 201 -0.43 3.43 18.19
C GLY A 201 0.77 3.17 17.28
N PHE A 202 0.79 3.76 16.09
CA PHE A 202 1.93 3.65 15.20
C PHE A 202 3.10 4.56 15.62
N ALA A 203 4.32 4.11 15.34
CA ALA A 203 5.48 4.99 15.20
C ALA A 203 5.55 5.41 13.72
N SER A 204 5.21 6.65 13.43
CA SER A 204 5.11 7.12 12.05
C SER A 204 6.22 8.09 11.67
N ARG A 205 6.61 8.06 10.39
CA ARG A 205 7.48 9.05 9.75
C ARG A 205 6.92 9.40 8.38
N PHE A 206 7.23 10.60 7.96
CA PHE A 206 6.87 11.14 6.67
C PHE A 206 8.12 11.25 5.78
N VAL A 207 7.98 10.86 4.52
CA VAL A 207 9.04 10.94 3.50
C VAL A 207 8.47 11.62 2.26
N LEU A 208 9.20 12.57 1.70
CA LEU A 208 8.90 13.11 0.38
C LEU A 208 9.59 12.22 -0.67
N ALA A 209 8.82 11.59 -1.53
CA ALA A 209 9.36 10.87 -2.67
C ALA A 209 10.07 11.88 -3.60
N ARG A 210 11.41 11.74 -3.74
CA ARG A 210 12.23 12.67 -4.52
C ARG A 210 12.45 12.14 -5.93
N GLY A 211 12.47 13.05 -6.91
CA GLY A 211 12.98 12.82 -8.26
C GLY A 211 11.98 13.10 -9.38
N GLY A 212 12.21 14.18 -10.14
CA GLY A 212 11.61 14.54 -11.43
C GLY A 212 10.09 14.42 -11.50
N GLY A 213 9.36 15.43 -11.00
CA GLY A 213 7.91 15.48 -10.96
C GLY A 213 7.37 16.07 -9.67
N PRO A 214 6.05 16.01 -9.42
CA PRO A 214 5.42 16.42 -8.17
C PRO A 214 6.02 15.66 -6.98
N ARG A 215 6.16 16.35 -5.83
CA ARG A 215 6.68 15.74 -4.60
C ARG A 215 5.52 15.12 -3.84
N HIS A 216 5.34 13.83 -4.02
CA HIS A 216 4.31 13.11 -3.29
C HIS A 216 4.77 12.68 -1.89
N ALA A 217 3.82 12.62 -0.98
CA ALA A 217 3.99 12.20 0.40
C ALA A 217 3.98 10.67 0.50
N VAL A 218 4.89 10.10 1.30
CA VAL A 218 4.82 8.71 1.73
C VAL A 218 4.84 8.67 3.24
N TYR A 219 3.78 8.13 3.84
CA TYR A 219 3.70 7.87 5.26
C TYR A 219 4.13 6.43 5.51
N VAL A 220 5.08 6.24 6.42
CA VAL A 220 5.53 4.92 6.87
C VAL A 220 5.26 4.84 8.36
N ALA A 221 4.35 3.96 8.75
CA ALA A 221 3.87 3.82 10.11
C ALA A 221 4.11 2.37 10.59
N GLU A 222 4.96 2.20 11.60
CA GLU A 222 5.36 0.91 12.12
C GLU A 222 4.55 0.56 13.37
N LYS A 223 3.97 -0.64 13.41
CA LYS A 223 3.41 -1.22 14.62
C LYS A 223 4.54 -1.66 15.53
N LYS A 224 4.67 -1.03 16.71
CA LYS A 224 5.71 -1.37 17.68
C LYS A 224 5.60 -2.83 18.09
N LYS A 225 6.74 -3.50 18.26
CA LYS A 225 6.77 -4.83 18.87
C LYS A 225 6.37 -4.68 20.35
N ALA A 226 5.56 -5.60 20.86
CA ALA A 226 5.29 -5.67 22.28
C ALA A 226 6.63 -5.79 23.04
N ALA A 227 6.80 -4.97 24.09
CA ALA A 227 7.98 -5.06 24.93
C ALA A 227 8.05 -6.48 25.53
N THR A 228 9.09 -7.23 25.20
CA THR A 228 9.33 -8.53 25.81
C THR A 228 9.62 -8.28 27.28
N THR A 229 8.65 -8.55 28.16
CA THR A 229 8.84 -8.51 29.61
C THR A 229 9.83 -9.63 29.95
N ARG A 230 11.12 -9.31 30.02
CA ARG A 230 12.11 -10.24 30.57
C ARG A 230 11.69 -10.47 32.01
N GLY A 231 11.23 -11.70 32.28
CA GLY A 231 10.87 -12.15 33.61
C GLY A 231 12.00 -11.83 34.60
N ARG A 232 11.72 -10.98 35.57
CA ARG A 232 12.54 -10.87 36.77
C ARG A 232 12.48 -12.21 37.49
N SER A 233 13.47 -13.06 37.21
CA SER A 233 13.77 -14.21 38.08
C SER A 233 13.99 -13.70 39.48
N SER A 234 13.02 -13.91 40.36
CA SER A 234 13.17 -13.72 41.81
C SER A 234 14.16 -14.77 42.30
N ARG A 235 15.42 -14.39 42.50
CA ARG A 235 16.34 -15.16 43.34
C ARG A 235 15.76 -15.19 44.74
N ARG A 236 15.11 -16.30 45.09
CA ARG A 236 14.88 -16.67 46.48
C ARG A 236 16.26 -16.71 47.18
N ARG A 237 16.48 -15.84 48.12
CA ARG A 237 17.56 -15.98 49.10
C ARG A 237 17.06 -17.06 50.09
N GLU A 238 17.62 -18.24 50.01
CA GLU A 238 17.54 -19.22 51.08
C GLU A 238 18.42 -18.67 52.23
N GLY A 239 17.75 -18.29 53.30
CA GLY A 239 18.42 -18.03 54.57
C GLY A 239 18.84 -19.35 55.22
N GLY A 240 20.13 -19.58 55.33
CA GLY A 240 20.66 -20.62 56.19
C GLY A 240 20.87 -20.03 57.61
N THR A 241 20.16 -20.63 58.56
CA THR A 241 20.38 -20.49 59.98
C THR A 241 21.37 -21.54 60.38
N VAL A 242 22.42 -21.15 61.05
CA VAL A 242 22.99 -21.80 62.26
C VAL A 242 23.73 -20.75 63.05
#